data_f2b822177703c97ce98fbc2ace2c8405
#
_entry.id   f2b822177703c97ce98fbc2ace2c8405
#
_cell.length_a   1.000
_cell.length_b   1.000
_cell.length_c   1.000
_cell.angle_alpha   90.00
_cell.angle_beta   90.00
_cell.angle_gamma   90.00
#
_symmetry.space_group_name_H-M   'P 1'
#
loop_
_entity.id
_entity.type
_entity.pdbx_description
1 polymer ?
#
loop_
_entity_poly.entity_id
_entity_poly.type
_entity_poly.pdbx_seq_one_letter_code
_entity_poly.pdbx_strand_id
1 'polypeptide(L)'
;MTNSPASIKDELSRDQFRLYQLIWNRFMKSRMAPAKYENTSVKIAAGDYRFNASASKIAFDGFLSVYNINNEKSEGNVMLKSIDEDTKLTLNDLEPKQHFTQPPAHYTEASLVKTLEEFGIGRPSTYAPTISTITARRYVVKEKKNLYVTELGEAVNNMMKKAFASIVDVNFTAMMEGLLDMVEEGKVHWKSVIENFYPDFEIAVKNAEKELEKIKIEDEVTDVICDECGRNMVVKYGPYGKFLACPGFPECRNTKPHFEKVGIPCPMCGGEVVLKKTKKGRKYYGCENNPECEFMSWQKPSTVKCEKCGSYMIEKGKKLVCSSKECGFVCSMPEDAKEKETSGESVSK
;
A
#
# COMPACT_ATOMS: atom_id res chain seq x y z
N MET A 1 -16.53 -29.15 2.58
CA MET A 1 -16.53 -28.37 1.32
C MET A 1 -16.47 -29.35 0.18
N THR A 2 -17.62 -29.73 -0.33
CA THR A 2 -17.75 -30.78 -1.36
C THR A 2 -17.83 -30.21 -2.78
N ASN A 3 -18.24 -28.96 -2.92
CA ASN A 3 -18.46 -28.37 -4.23
C ASN A 3 -17.18 -27.65 -4.73
N SER A 4 -16.79 -27.94 -5.97
CA SER A 4 -15.70 -27.19 -6.62
C SER A 4 -16.15 -25.74 -6.89
N PRO A 5 -15.24 -24.76 -6.92
CA PRO A 5 -15.62 -23.37 -7.23
C PRO A 5 -16.37 -23.25 -8.55
N ALA A 6 -16.02 -24.06 -9.55
CA ALA A 6 -16.65 -24.03 -10.85
C ALA A 6 -18.15 -24.40 -10.80
N SER A 7 -18.54 -25.32 -9.91
CA SER A 7 -19.94 -25.84 -9.84
C SER A 7 -20.92 -24.86 -9.19
N ILE A 8 -20.44 -23.85 -8.44
CA ILE A 8 -21.28 -22.90 -7.70
C ILE A 8 -21.09 -21.44 -8.16
N LYS A 9 -20.37 -21.25 -9.27
CA LYS A 9 -20.03 -19.92 -9.76
C LYS A 9 -21.26 -19.05 -10.02
N ASP A 10 -22.31 -19.63 -10.57
CA ASP A 10 -23.51 -18.92 -10.97
C ASP A 10 -24.47 -18.65 -9.80
N GLU A 11 -24.26 -19.29 -8.65
CA GLU A 11 -25.04 -19.11 -7.42
C GLU A 11 -24.50 -18.00 -6.52
N LEU A 12 -23.29 -17.48 -6.81
CA LEU A 12 -22.57 -16.53 -5.98
C LEU A 12 -22.33 -15.20 -6.70
N SER A 13 -22.38 -14.11 -5.94
CA SER A 13 -21.88 -12.83 -6.45
C SER A 13 -20.38 -12.92 -6.74
N ARG A 14 -19.86 -12.00 -7.56
CA ARG A 14 -18.45 -11.97 -7.95
C ARG A 14 -17.49 -11.99 -6.75
N ASP A 15 -17.78 -11.23 -5.69
CA ASP A 15 -16.92 -11.13 -4.53
C ASP A 15 -17.03 -12.35 -3.62
N GLN A 16 -18.25 -12.89 -3.47
CA GLN A 16 -18.47 -14.17 -2.78
C GLN A 16 -17.75 -15.32 -3.49
N PHE A 17 -17.83 -15.38 -4.82
CA PHE A 17 -17.14 -16.40 -5.59
C PHE A 17 -15.62 -16.34 -5.40
N ARG A 18 -15.02 -15.14 -5.44
CA ARG A 18 -13.58 -14.95 -5.21
C ARG A 18 -13.16 -15.39 -3.82
N LEU A 19 -13.92 -15.01 -2.81
CA LEU A 19 -13.63 -15.41 -1.45
C LEU A 19 -13.75 -16.92 -1.28
N TYR A 20 -14.82 -17.53 -1.79
CA TYR A 20 -15.00 -18.97 -1.77
C TYR A 20 -13.83 -19.70 -2.46
N GLN A 21 -13.42 -19.23 -3.64
CA GLN A 21 -12.28 -19.79 -4.36
C GLN A 21 -10.98 -19.72 -3.57
N LEU A 22 -10.71 -18.62 -2.89
CA LEU A 22 -9.53 -18.48 -2.02
C LEU A 22 -9.56 -19.48 -0.86
N ILE A 23 -10.70 -19.60 -0.17
CA ILE A 23 -10.87 -20.52 0.95
C ILE A 23 -10.73 -21.98 0.45
N TRP A 24 -11.41 -22.33 -0.64
CA TRP A 24 -11.36 -23.66 -1.23
C TRP A 24 -9.93 -24.05 -1.64
N ASN A 25 -9.24 -23.17 -2.37
CA ASN A 25 -7.85 -23.39 -2.77
C ASN A 25 -6.94 -23.60 -1.56
N ARG A 26 -7.11 -22.80 -0.50
CA ARG A 26 -6.32 -22.92 0.71
C ARG A 26 -6.57 -24.24 1.45
N PHE A 27 -7.82 -24.64 1.53
CA PHE A 27 -8.22 -25.90 2.14
C PHE A 27 -7.66 -27.09 1.35
N MET A 28 -7.85 -27.12 0.03
CA MET A 28 -7.32 -28.20 -0.82
C MET A 28 -5.81 -28.31 -0.71
N LYS A 29 -5.11 -27.17 -0.81
CA LYS A 29 -3.65 -27.10 -0.62
C LYS A 29 -3.19 -27.74 0.68
N SER A 30 -3.88 -27.49 1.79
CA SER A 30 -3.48 -28.00 3.10
C SER A 30 -3.55 -29.53 3.21
N ARG A 31 -4.24 -30.20 2.28
CA ARG A 31 -4.42 -31.65 2.22
C ARG A 31 -3.65 -32.32 1.09
N MET A 32 -2.97 -31.55 0.24
CA MET A 32 -2.19 -32.07 -0.89
C MET A 32 -0.74 -32.30 -0.50
N ALA A 33 -0.08 -33.18 -1.25
CA ALA A 33 1.35 -33.43 -1.11
C ALA A 33 2.16 -32.15 -1.40
N PRO A 34 3.34 -31.99 -0.76
CA PRO A 34 4.23 -30.86 -1.04
C PRO A 34 4.76 -30.92 -2.48
N ALA A 35 5.01 -29.75 -3.06
CA ALA A 35 5.71 -29.64 -4.33
C ALA A 35 7.17 -30.11 -4.17
N LYS A 36 7.71 -30.77 -5.19
CA LYS A 36 9.11 -31.19 -5.21
C LYS A 36 9.86 -30.37 -6.23
N TYR A 37 10.99 -29.82 -5.80
CA TYR A 37 11.90 -29.04 -6.64
C TYR A 37 13.21 -29.81 -6.83
N GLU A 38 13.72 -29.77 -8.03
CA GLU A 38 15.07 -30.18 -8.39
C GLU A 38 15.93 -28.95 -8.49
N ASN A 39 16.90 -28.82 -7.58
CA ASN A 39 17.79 -27.66 -7.51
C ASN A 39 19.17 -28.07 -8.00
N THR A 40 19.63 -27.43 -9.07
CA THR A 40 20.98 -27.60 -9.58
C THR A 40 21.83 -26.40 -9.16
N SER A 41 22.95 -26.67 -8.47
CA SER A 41 23.93 -25.63 -8.07
C SER A 41 25.27 -25.96 -8.70
N VAL A 42 25.79 -25.03 -9.49
CA VAL A 42 27.07 -25.17 -10.18
C VAL A 42 28.06 -24.17 -9.60
N LYS A 43 29.24 -24.64 -9.22
CA LYS A 43 30.36 -23.83 -8.77
C LYS A 43 31.44 -23.80 -9.84
N ILE A 44 31.72 -22.63 -10.36
CA ILE A 44 32.68 -22.44 -11.44
C ILE A 44 33.95 -21.83 -10.86
N ALA A 45 35.09 -22.49 -11.07
CA ALA A 45 36.40 -21.98 -10.66
C ALA A 45 37.03 -21.19 -11.82
N ALA A 46 37.54 -19.99 -11.53
CA ALA A 46 38.26 -19.16 -12.48
C ALA A 46 39.50 -18.55 -11.80
N GLY A 47 40.59 -19.30 -11.75
CA GLY A 47 41.77 -18.95 -10.95
C GLY A 47 41.42 -18.91 -9.45
N ASP A 48 41.68 -17.79 -8.80
CA ASP A 48 41.38 -17.57 -7.38
C ASP A 48 39.91 -17.20 -7.11
N TYR A 49 39.11 -16.97 -8.16
CA TYR A 49 37.72 -16.54 -8.05
C TYR A 49 36.77 -17.74 -8.15
N ARG A 50 35.59 -17.57 -7.57
CA ARG A 50 34.50 -18.56 -7.62
C ARG A 50 33.21 -17.90 -8.05
N PHE A 51 32.58 -18.45 -9.07
CA PHE A 51 31.24 -18.05 -9.51
C PHE A 51 30.23 -19.15 -9.13
N ASN A 52 29.04 -18.75 -8.69
CA ASN A 52 27.97 -19.66 -8.35
C ASN A 52 26.78 -19.40 -9.28
N ALA A 53 26.26 -20.45 -9.87
CA ALA A 53 25.02 -20.43 -10.65
C ALA A 53 24.06 -21.47 -10.08
N SER A 54 22.78 -21.11 -9.94
CA SER A 54 21.76 -22.03 -9.45
C SER A 54 20.51 -21.97 -10.33
N ALA A 55 19.91 -23.12 -10.56
CA ALA A 55 18.62 -23.25 -11.23
C ALA A 55 17.71 -24.18 -10.45
N SER A 56 16.40 -23.89 -10.47
CA SER A 56 15.38 -24.69 -9.80
C SER A 56 14.30 -25.08 -10.79
N LYS A 57 13.96 -26.36 -10.84
CA LYS A 57 12.90 -26.92 -11.69
C LYS A 57 11.86 -27.61 -10.80
N ILE A 58 10.58 -27.42 -11.11
CA ILE A 58 9.53 -28.17 -10.45
C ILE A 58 9.53 -29.59 -11.04
N ALA A 59 9.84 -30.59 -10.21
CA ALA A 59 9.79 -32.01 -10.55
C ALA A 59 8.40 -32.59 -10.32
N PHE A 60 7.67 -32.07 -9.32
CA PHE A 60 6.31 -32.46 -9.00
C PHE A 60 5.54 -31.26 -8.45
N ASP A 61 4.44 -30.92 -9.09
CA ASP A 61 3.66 -29.72 -8.75
C ASP A 61 3.00 -29.79 -7.36
N GLY A 62 2.55 -30.95 -6.92
CA GLY A 62 1.88 -31.13 -5.65
C GLY A 62 0.74 -30.10 -5.46
N PHE A 63 0.76 -29.39 -4.32
CA PHE A 63 -0.23 -28.37 -4.00
C PHE A 63 -0.24 -27.15 -4.96
N LEU A 64 0.81 -26.92 -5.73
CA LEU A 64 0.89 -25.81 -6.67
C LEU A 64 -0.12 -25.95 -7.81
N SER A 65 -0.52 -27.17 -8.15
CA SER A 65 -1.50 -27.44 -9.20
C SER A 65 -2.87 -26.78 -8.96
N VAL A 66 -3.24 -26.54 -7.69
CA VAL A 66 -4.51 -25.85 -7.33
C VAL A 66 -4.47 -24.36 -7.62
N TYR A 67 -3.29 -23.74 -7.70
CA TYR A 67 -3.18 -22.31 -7.81
C TYR A 67 -3.27 -21.79 -9.24
N ASN A 68 -3.37 -22.66 -10.28
CA ASN A 68 -3.20 -22.22 -11.67
C ASN A 68 -2.15 -21.08 -11.72
N ILE A 69 -0.98 -21.35 -11.13
CA ILE A 69 0.14 -20.46 -11.33
C ILE A 69 0.35 -20.55 -12.84
N ASN A 70 -0.25 -19.58 -13.54
CA ASN A 70 0.18 -19.31 -14.89
C ASN A 70 1.68 -19.28 -14.73
N ASN A 71 2.35 -20.23 -15.33
CA ASN A 71 3.76 -20.21 -15.57
C ASN A 71 4.01 -18.99 -16.49
N GLU A 72 3.78 -17.80 -15.95
CA GLU A 72 4.50 -16.62 -16.40
C GLU A 72 5.93 -17.07 -16.20
N LYS A 73 6.47 -17.45 -17.32
CA LYS A 73 7.86 -17.82 -17.53
C LYS A 73 8.65 -16.98 -16.55
N SER A 74 9.16 -17.61 -15.49
CA SER A 74 10.26 -17.01 -14.75
C SER A 74 11.36 -16.87 -15.81
N GLU A 75 11.47 -15.69 -16.38
CA GLU A 75 12.47 -15.30 -17.39
C GLU A 75 13.90 -15.36 -16.82
N GLY A 76 14.12 -16.17 -15.84
CA GLY A 76 15.38 -16.44 -15.20
C GLY A 76 15.72 -17.91 -14.97
N ASN A 77 14.84 -18.85 -15.29
CA ASN A 77 15.18 -20.27 -15.28
C ASN A 77 15.94 -20.64 -16.55
N VAL A 78 17.17 -20.15 -16.65
CA VAL A 78 18.15 -20.78 -17.54
C VAL A 78 18.25 -22.23 -17.06
N MET A 79 17.67 -23.17 -17.82
CA MET A 79 17.89 -24.58 -17.57
C MET A 79 19.40 -24.80 -17.73
N LEU A 80 20.10 -24.84 -16.61
CA LEU A 80 21.46 -25.35 -16.59
C LEU A 80 21.34 -26.79 -17.10
N LYS A 81 21.69 -27.01 -18.35
CA LYS A 81 21.86 -28.37 -18.89
C LYS A 81 22.85 -29.07 -17.98
N SER A 82 22.73 -30.38 -17.84
CA SER A 82 23.68 -31.15 -17.09
C SER A 82 25.10 -30.78 -17.50
N ILE A 83 25.79 -30.10 -16.61
CA ILE A 83 27.19 -29.74 -16.73
C ILE A 83 27.93 -30.77 -15.91
N ASP A 84 28.79 -31.55 -16.56
CA ASP A 84 29.60 -32.57 -15.89
C ASP A 84 30.73 -31.90 -15.08
N GLU A 85 31.18 -32.57 -14.03
CA GLU A 85 32.33 -32.13 -13.27
C GLU A 85 33.54 -31.98 -14.21
N ASP A 86 34.36 -30.97 -13.98
CA ASP A 86 35.54 -30.60 -14.79
C ASP A 86 35.26 -30.12 -16.22
N THR A 87 34.01 -29.81 -16.58
CA THR A 87 33.69 -29.18 -17.85
C THR A 87 34.37 -27.82 -17.95
N LYS A 88 35.23 -27.63 -19.00
CA LYS A 88 35.86 -26.34 -19.28
C LYS A 88 34.86 -25.38 -19.89
N LEU A 89 34.68 -24.23 -19.24
CA LEU A 89 33.82 -23.14 -19.72
C LEU A 89 34.68 -22.02 -20.27
N THR A 90 34.20 -21.36 -21.35
CA THR A 90 34.84 -20.18 -21.92
C THR A 90 34.14 -18.94 -21.40
N LEU A 91 34.90 -17.99 -20.85
CA LEU A 91 34.38 -16.70 -20.45
C LEU A 91 34.08 -15.86 -21.69
N ASN A 92 32.81 -15.54 -21.91
CA ASN A 92 32.39 -14.69 -23.03
C ASN A 92 32.38 -13.21 -22.65
N ASP A 93 31.84 -12.91 -21.47
CA ASP A 93 31.74 -11.54 -20.97
C ASP A 93 31.68 -11.54 -19.43
N LEU A 94 32.16 -10.43 -18.84
CA LEU A 94 32.11 -10.19 -17.42
C LEU A 94 31.52 -8.81 -17.15
N GLU A 95 30.29 -8.77 -16.67
CA GLU A 95 29.55 -7.55 -16.35
C GLU A 95 29.64 -7.24 -14.83
N PRO A 96 30.51 -6.33 -14.40
CA PRO A 96 30.56 -5.94 -12.98
C PRO A 96 29.38 -5.05 -12.62
N LYS A 97 28.59 -5.46 -11.62
CA LYS A 97 27.47 -4.68 -11.10
C LYS A 97 27.63 -4.45 -9.60
N GLN A 98 27.57 -3.19 -9.18
CA GLN A 98 27.51 -2.84 -7.79
C GLN A 98 26.06 -2.95 -7.31
N HIS A 99 25.87 -3.65 -6.18
CA HIS A 99 24.57 -3.78 -5.51
C HIS A 99 24.70 -3.28 -4.08
N PHE A 100 23.62 -2.67 -3.60
CA PHE A 100 23.50 -2.22 -2.20
C PHE A 100 22.40 -3.01 -1.52
N THR A 101 22.58 -3.25 -0.22
CA THR A 101 21.52 -3.81 0.61
C THR A 101 20.34 -2.83 0.66
N GLN A 102 19.13 -3.37 0.58
CA GLN A 102 17.92 -2.56 0.67
C GLN A 102 17.41 -2.51 2.11
N PRO A 103 16.83 -1.39 2.56
CA PRO A 103 16.18 -1.31 3.86
C PRO A 103 14.98 -2.28 3.92
N PRO A 104 14.48 -2.61 5.13
CA PRO A 104 13.25 -3.37 5.26
C PRO A 104 12.11 -2.73 4.46
N ALA A 105 11.30 -3.56 3.80
CA ALA A 105 10.16 -3.06 3.04
C ALA A 105 9.09 -2.47 3.97
N HIS A 106 8.38 -1.44 3.50
CA HIS A 106 7.20 -0.93 4.20
C HIS A 106 6.14 -2.03 4.38
N TYR A 107 5.41 -1.96 5.47
CA TYR A 107 4.31 -2.88 5.70
C TYR A 107 3.23 -2.75 4.63
N THR A 108 2.71 -3.89 4.20
CA THR A 108 1.41 -4.01 3.54
C THR A 108 0.38 -4.41 4.58
N GLU A 109 -0.92 -4.29 4.28
CA GLU A 109 -1.97 -4.79 5.20
C GLU A 109 -1.74 -6.26 5.58
N ALA A 110 -1.35 -7.10 4.61
CA ALA A 110 -1.11 -8.51 4.85
C ALA A 110 0.15 -8.77 5.71
N SER A 111 1.26 -8.07 5.45
CA SER A 111 2.47 -8.24 6.26
C SER A 111 2.32 -7.66 7.66
N LEU A 112 1.51 -6.58 7.83
CA LEU A 112 1.18 -6.05 9.15
C LEU A 112 0.36 -7.05 9.97
N VAL A 113 -0.68 -7.66 9.38
CA VAL A 113 -1.45 -8.73 10.04
C VAL A 113 -0.56 -9.88 10.46
N LYS A 114 0.33 -10.33 9.56
CA LYS A 114 1.29 -11.41 9.88
C LYS A 114 2.17 -11.05 11.07
N THR A 115 2.72 -9.84 11.10
CA THR A 115 3.56 -9.37 12.22
C THR A 115 2.78 -9.27 13.53
N LEU A 116 1.53 -8.76 13.49
CA LEU A 116 0.67 -8.72 14.67
C LEU A 116 0.39 -10.14 15.21
N GLU A 117 0.12 -11.10 14.32
CA GLU A 117 -0.07 -12.50 14.67
C GLU A 117 1.21 -13.12 15.29
N GLU A 118 2.38 -12.87 14.68
CA GLU A 118 3.68 -13.36 15.19
C GLU A 118 4.01 -12.83 16.57
N PHE A 119 3.61 -11.59 16.89
CA PHE A 119 3.79 -10.98 18.20
C PHE A 119 2.65 -11.28 19.19
N GLY A 120 1.62 -12.00 18.78
CA GLY A 120 0.46 -12.31 19.62
C GLY A 120 -0.43 -11.10 19.94
N ILE A 121 -0.37 -10.04 19.11
CA ILE A 121 -1.13 -8.80 19.27
C ILE A 121 -2.42 -8.90 18.47
N GLY A 122 -3.56 -8.78 19.16
CA GLY A 122 -4.89 -8.90 18.55
C GLY A 122 -5.27 -10.35 18.21
N ARG A 123 -6.42 -10.48 17.58
CA ARG A 123 -7.01 -11.76 17.16
C ARG A 123 -7.59 -11.59 15.75
N PRO A 124 -7.96 -12.68 15.05
CA PRO A 124 -8.51 -12.59 13.69
C PRO A 124 -9.66 -11.59 13.52
N SER A 125 -10.48 -11.43 14.56
CA SER A 125 -11.60 -10.48 14.58
C SER A 125 -11.18 -9.00 14.68
N THR A 126 -9.98 -8.71 15.17
CA THR A 126 -9.52 -7.33 15.45
C THR A 126 -8.51 -6.82 14.43
N TYR A 127 -7.82 -7.66 13.66
CA TYR A 127 -6.79 -7.22 12.72
C TYR A 127 -7.33 -6.24 11.66
N ALA A 128 -8.39 -6.61 10.96
CA ALA A 128 -8.97 -5.77 9.92
C ALA A 128 -9.59 -4.47 10.47
N PRO A 129 -10.37 -4.48 11.57
CA PRO A 129 -10.85 -3.27 12.22
C PRO A 129 -9.72 -2.32 12.65
N THR A 130 -8.63 -2.83 13.20
CA THR A 130 -7.47 -2.03 13.61
C THR A 130 -6.85 -1.30 12.42
N ILE A 131 -6.57 -2.00 11.32
CA ILE A 131 -6.02 -1.40 10.09
C ILE A 131 -6.98 -0.37 9.52
N SER A 132 -8.28 -0.67 9.48
CA SER A 132 -9.31 0.26 9.02
C SER A 132 -9.34 1.52 9.88
N THR A 133 -9.21 1.39 11.21
CA THR A 133 -9.23 2.51 12.15
C THR A 133 -8.03 3.42 11.98
N ILE A 134 -6.80 2.88 11.92
CA ILE A 134 -5.60 3.71 11.76
C ILE A 134 -5.57 4.43 10.41
N THR A 135 -6.13 3.80 9.37
CA THR A 135 -6.26 4.41 8.04
C THR A 135 -7.37 5.47 8.01
N ALA A 136 -8.53 5.21 8.63
CA ALA A 136 -9.64 6.16 8.70
C ALA A 136 -9.27 7.40 9.52
N ARG A 137 -8.52 7.23 10.61
CA ARG A 137 -7.97 8.32 11.44
C ARG A 137 -6.78 9.02 10.80
N ARG A 138 -6.31 8.54 9.65
CA ARG A 138 -5.17 9.09 8.91
C ARG A 138 -3.85 9.08 9.68
N TYR A 139 -3.69 8.17 10.62
CA TYR A 139 -2.38 7.92 11.22
C TYR A 139 -1.45 7.23 10.23
N VAL A 140 -2.05 6.49 9.29
CA VAL A 140 -1.39 5.78 8.20
C VAL A 140 -2.13 6.05 6.89
N VAL A 141 -1.38 6.23 5.80
CA VAL A 141 -1.92 6.28 4.44
C VAL A 141 -1.48 5.05 3.66
N LYS A 142 -2.34 4.61 2.75
CA LYS A 142 -2.04 3.49 1.86
C LYS A 142 -1.75 4.00 0.47
N GLU A 143 -0.52 3.77 0.01
CA GLU A 143 -0.10 4.05 -1.35
C GLU A 143 0.19 2.74 -2.08
N LYS A 144 -0.52 2.51 -3.19
CA LYS A 144 -0.51 1.21 -3.89
C LYS A 144 -0.85 0.05 -2.94
N LYS A 145 0.14 -0.65 -2.41
CA LYS A 145 -0.03 -1.75 -1.44
C LYS A 145 0.63 -1.46 -0.08
N ASN A 146 1.49 -0.46 -0.02
CA ASN A 146 2.29 -0.15 1.16
C ASN A 146 1.57 0.83 2.08
N LEU A 147 1.87 0.72 3.36
CA LEU A 147 1.39 1.60 4.42
C LEU A 147 2.51 2.55 4.82
N TYR A 148 2.21 3.84 4.87
CA TYR A 148 3.12 4.90 5.28
C TYR A 148 2.54 5.65 6.48
N VAL A 149 3.37 5.90 7.48
CA VAL A 149 2.98 6.71 8.63
C VAL A 149 2.90 8.17 8.19
N THR A 150 1.89 8.90 8.64
CA THR A 150 1.74 10.33 8.42
C THR A 150 2.38 11.13 9.56
N GLU A 151 2.62 12.42 9.35
CA GLU A 151 3.09 13.32 10.43
C GLU A 151 2.15 13.29 11.65
N LEU A 152 0.84 13.28 11.42
CA LEU A 152 -0.16 13.11 12.48
C LEU A 152 0.02 11.78 13.21
N GLY A 153 0.24 10.68 12.46
CA GLY A 153 0.46 9.35 13.03
C GLY A 153 1.72 9.30 13.88
N GLU A 154 2.80 9.92 13.41
CA GLU A 154 4.05 10.00 14.16
C GLU A 154 3.90 10.84 15.43
N ALA A 155 3.30 12.02 15.33
CA ALA A 155 3.04 12.89 16.48
C ALA A 155 2.19 12.19 17.57
N VAL A 156 1.10 11.51 17.16
CA VAL A 156 0.24 10.75 18.07
C VAL A 156 1.00 9.56 18.67
N ASN A 157 1.77 8.82 17.88
CA ASN A 157 2.57 7.69 18.38
C ASN A 157 3.61 8.15 19.43
N ASN A 158 4.32 9.24 19.16
CA ASN A 158 5.32 9.80 20.08
C ASN A 158 4.69 10.28 21.39
N MET A 159 3.53 10.95 21.30
CA MET A 159 2.76 11.37 22.45
C MET A 159 2.30 10.16 23.29
N MET A 160 1.75 9.14 22.64
CA MET A 160 1.28 7.93 23.32
C MET A 160 2.42 7.16 23.98
N LYS A 161 3.57 7.02 23.30
CA LYS A 161 4.75 6.40 23.90
C LYS A 161 5.30 7.16 25.09
N LYS A 162 5.23 8.50 25.07
CA LYS A 162 5.67 9.33 26.21
C LYS A 162 4.74 9.22 27.40
N ALA A 163 3.42 9.30 27.16
CA ALA A 163 2.42 9.34 28.23
C ALA A 163 2.08 7.95 28.78
N PHE A 164 2.14 6.90 27.95
CA PHE A 164 1.67 5.54 28.25
C PHE A 164 2.71 4.48 27.91
N ALA A 165 3.98 4.73 28.25
CA ALA A 165 5.10 3.85 27.86
C ALA A 165 4.89 2.38 28.26
N SER A 166 4.29 2.10 29.41
CA SER A 166 4.03 0.75 29.91
C SER A 166 2.90 0.03 29.16
N ILE A 167 1.98 0.80 28.52
CA ILE A 167 0.80 0.27 27.85
C ILE A 167 1.06 0.18 26.33
N VAL A 168 1.78 1.18 25.78
CA VAL A 168 2.17 1.21 24.38
C VAL A 168 3.43 0.37 24.17
N ASP A 169 3.31 -0.90 24.50
CA ASP A 169 4.36 -1.90 24.43
C ASP A 169 3.81 -3.19 23.82
N VAL A 170 4.62 -3.82 22.97
CA VAL A 170 4.26 -5.06 22.25
C VAL A 170 4.02 -6.21 23.22
N ASN A 171 4.88 -6.35 24.23
CA ASN A 171 4.78 -7.44 25.21
C ASN A 171 3.57 -7.25 26.13
N PHE A 172 3.29 -6.00 26.53
CA PHE A 172 2.12 -5.68 27.32
C PHE A 172 0.83 -6.08 26.60
N THR A 173 0.70 -5.71 25.32
CA THR A 173 -0.48 -6.04 24.52
C THR A 173 -0.63 -7.55 24.35
N ALA A 174 0.46 -8.25 24.04
CA ALA A 174 0.47 -9.72 23.91
C ALA A 174 0.10 -10.42 25.23
N MET A 175 0.62 -9.92 26.36
CA MET A 175 0.28 -10.43 27.69
C MET A 175 -1.21 -10.23 27.99
N MET A 176 -1.76 -9.07 27.70
CA MET A 176 -3.17 -8.77 27.91
C MET A 176 -4.08 -9.67 27.10
N GLU A 177 -3.74 -9.90 25.82
CA GLU A 177 -4.45 -10.88 24.97
C GLU A 177 -4.41 -12.29 25.54
N GLY A 178 -3.25 -12.73 26.08
CA GLY A 178 -3.12 -14.01 26.75
C GLY A 178 -3.94 -14.11 28.03
N LEU A 179 -4.06 -13.04 28.82
CA LEU A 179 -4.93 -13.00 29.98
C LEU A 179 -6.41 -13.10 29.60
N LEU A 180 -6.82 -12.48 28.48
CA LEU A 180 -8.18 -12.61 27.97
C LEU A 180 -8.48 -14.03 27.49
N ASP A 181 -7.53 -14.72 26.89
CA ASP A 181 -7.68 -16.14 26.54
C ASP A 181 -7.85 -17.01 27.80
N MET A 182 -7.10 -16.72 28.87
CA MET A 182 -7.25 -17.40 30.15
C MET A 182 -8.62 -17.13 30.82
N VAL A 183 -9.21 -15.95 30.60
CA VAL A 183 -10.58 -15.64 31.03
C VAL A 183 -11.59 -16.47 30.22
N GLU A 184 -11.40 -16.62 28.92
CA GLU A 184 -12.24 -17.45 28.04
C GLU A 184 -12.21 -18.92 28.47
N GLU A 185 -11.04 -19.42 28.86
CA GLU A 185 -10.84 -20.78 29.37
C GLU A 185 -11.36 -20.96 30.83
N GLY A 186 -11.83 -19.90 31.49
CA GLY A 186 -12.31 -19.94 32.87
C GLY A 186 -11.22 -20.08 33.95
N LYS A 187 -9.93 -19.91 33.56
CA LYS A 187 -8.77 -20.01 34.49
C LYS A 187 -8.56 -18.74 35.31
N VAL A 188 -8.97 -17.59 34.82
CA VAL A 188 -8.82 -16.27 35.45
C VAL A 188 -10.16 -15.56 35.42
N HIS A 189 -10.49 -14.86 36.51
CA HIS A 189 -11.72 -14.06 36.56
C HIS A 189 -11.47 -12.70 35.90
N TRP A 190 -12.35 -12.28 35.00
CA TRP A 190 -12.17 -11.04 34.24
C TRP A 190 -12.02 -9.77 35.10
N LYS A 191 -12.71 -9.72 36.25
CA LYS A 191 -12.57 -8.59 37.18
C LYS A 191 -11.16 -8.43 37.71
N SER A 192 -10.48 -9.51 38.02
CA SER A 192 -9.09 -9.47 38.50
C SER A 192 -8.14 -8.91 37.48
N VAL A 193 -8.38 -9.15 36.16
CA VAL A 193 -7.60 -8.54 35.09
C VAL A 193 -7.78 -7.02 35.10
N ILE A 194 -9.01 -6.56 35.23
CA ILE A 194 -9.32 -5.11 35.27
C ILE A 194 -8.79 -4.46 36.57
N GLU A 195 -8.97 -5.10 37.72
CA GLU A 195 -8.47 -4.60 39.01
C GLU A 195 -6.95 -4.42 39.03
N ASN A 196 -6.22 -5.27 38.36
CA ASN A 196 -4.77 -5.16 38.24
C ASN A 196 -4.32 -4.10 37.21
N PHE A 197 -5.09 -3.86 36.15
CA PHE A 197 -4.76 -2.92 35.11
C PHE A 197 -5.15 -1.47 35.42
N TYR A 198 -6.35 -1.27 35.97
CA TYR A 198 -6.98 0.05 36.03
C TYR A 198 -6.25 1.07 36.93
N PRO A 199 -5.69 0.72 38.09
CA PRO A 199 -5.04 1.70 38.98
C PRO A 199 -3.84 2.41 38.30
N ASP A 200 -2.98 1.65 37.67
CA ASP A 200 -1.80 2.20 36.98
C ASP A 200 -2.21 3.01 35.73
N PHE A 201 -3.23 2.54 35.00
CA PHE A 201 -3.81 3.27 33.91
C PHE A 201 -4.42 4.61 34.33
N GLU A 202 -5.19 4.64 35.44
CA GLU A 202 -5.78 5.88 35.95
C GLU A 202 -4.71 6.90 36.35
N ILE A 203 -3.61 6.46 36.95
CA ILE A 203 -2.46 7.32 37.29
C ILE A 203 -1.82 7.86 36.02
N ALA A 204 -1.59 7.01 35.02
CA ALA A 204 -1.00 7.43 33.74
C ALA A 204 -1.88 8.47 33.03
N VAL A 205 -3.21 8.30 33.01
CA VAL A 205 -4.16 9.28 32.45
C VAL A 205 -4.08 10.62 33.18
N LYS A 206 -4.14 10.62 34.52
CA LYS A 206 -4.04 11.86 35.32
C LYS A 206 -2.72 12.61 35.12
N ASN A 207 -1.62 11.88 34.94
CA ASN A 207 -0.33 12.48 34.65
C ASN A 207 -0.29 13.04 33.22
N ALA A 208 -0.81 12.28 32.25
CA ALA A 208 -0.90 12.71 30.86
C ALA A 208 -1.74 13.99 30.69
N GLU A 209 -2.87 14.12 31.41
CA GLU A 209 -3.70 15.33 31.40
C GLU A 209 -2.96 16.58 31.91
N LYS A 210 -2.00 16.42 32.80
CA LYS A 210 -1.20 17.52 33.35
C LYS A 210 0.02 17.87 32.53
N GLU A 211 0.66 16.84 31.94
CA GLU A 211 1.97 16.98 31.31
C GLU A 211 1.91 17.13 29.79
N LEU A 212 0.82 16.67 29.17
CA LEU A 212 0.67 16.76 27.72
C LEU A 212 0.29 18.19 27.30
N GLU A 213 1.22 18.86 26.66
CA GLU A 213 0.95 20.10 25.94
C GLU A 213 0.11 19.79 24.69
N LYS A 214 -0.73 20.76 24.29
CA LYS A 214 -1.45 20.67 23.01
C LYS A 214 -0.44 20.66 21.87
N ILE A 215 -0.28 19.53 21.23
CA ILE A 215 0.55 19.42 20.02
C ILE A 215 -0.13 20.23 18.92
N LYS A 216 0.46 21.36 18.57
CA LYS A 216 0.10 22.09 17.36
C LYS A 216 0.96 21.50 16.24
N ILE A 217 0.33 20.77 15.33
CA ILE A 217 0.96 20.45 14.05
C ILE A 217 1.05 21.77 13.31
N GLU A 218 2.25 22.17 12.91
CA GLU A 218 2.44 23.37 12.10
C GLU A 218 1.68 23.20 10.79
N ASP A 219 0.84 24.18 10.51
CA ASP A 219 0.05 24.16 9.29
C ASP A 219 0.99 24.42 8.09
N GLU A 220 0.94 23.59 7.08
CA GLU A 220 1.68 23.76 5.82
C GLU A 220 1.19 25.03 5.11
N VAL A 221 2.02 26.08 5.05
CA VAL A 221 1.69 27.33 4.38
C VAL A 221 1.79 27.15 2.86
N THR A 222 0.76 27.59 2.14
CA THR A 222 0.71 27.49 0.67
C THR A 222 0.86 28.86 0.02
N ASP A 223 1.19 28.87 -1.27
CA ASP A 223 1.25 30.10 -2.08
C ASP A 223 -0.15 30.63 -2.46
N VAL A 224 -1.21 29.94 -2.07
CA VAL A 224 -2.59 30.35 -2.38
C VAL A 224 -3.02 31.45 -1.44
N ILE A 225 -3.38 32.62 -2.01
CA ILE A 225 -3.82 33.77 -1.26
C ILE A 225 -5.32 33.66 -0.95
N CYS A 226 -5.69 34.06 0.25
CA CYS A 226 -7.09 34.21 0.66
C CYS A 226 -7.74 35.41 -0.01
N ASP A 227 -8.84 35.19 -0.72
CA ASP A 227 -9.55 36.27 -1.47
C ASP A 227 -10.19 37.28 -0.55
N GLU A 228 -10.45 36.98 0.72
CA GLU A 228 -11.10 37.84 1.68
C GLU A 228 -10.12 38.75 2.47
N CYS A 229 -8.92 38.21 2.81
CA CYS A 229 -8.00 38.94 3.69
C CYS A 229 -6.55 39.02 3.21
N GLY A 230 -6.22 38.46 2.05
CA GLY A 230 -4.90 38.53 1.43
C GLY A 230 -3.79 37.72 2.10
N ARG A 231 -4.08 36.93 3.15
CA ARG A 231 -3.10 36.08 3.81
C ARG A 231 -2.89 34.78 3.02
N ASN A 232 -1.70 34.22 3.07
CA ASN A 232 -1.44 32.88 2.51
C ASN A 232 -2.29 31.84 3.25
N MET A 233 -2.97 30.99 2.49
CA MET A 233 -3.79 29.93 3.05
C MET A 233 -2.91 28.75 3.51
N VAL A 234 -3.38 28.03 4.50
CA VAL A 234 -2.71 26.86 5.08
C VAL A 234 -3.49 25.58 4.80
N VAL A 235 -2.77 24.48 4.64
CA VAL A 235 -3.39 23.17 4.45
C VAL A 235 -3.90 22.67 5.80
N LYS A 236 -5.19 22.43 5.90
CA LYS A 236 -5.82 21.78 7.06
C LYS A 236 -6.48 20.47 6.67
N TYR A 237 -6.64 19.61 7.66
CA TYR A 237 -7.28 18.31 7.50
C TYR A 237 -8.70 18.34 8.04
N GLY A 238 -9.67 18.11 7.19
CA GLY A 238 -11.08 18.01 7.54
C GLY A 238 -11.61 16.57 7.40
N PRO A 239 -12.90 16.36 7.75
CA PRO A 239 -13.54 15.03 7.63
C PRO A 239 -13.50 14.45 6.21
N TYR A 240 -13.47 15.32 5.19
CA TYR A 240 -13.50 14.94 3.77
C TYR A 240 -12.13 14.97 3.07
N GLY A 241 -11.07 15.37 3.75
CA GLY A 241 -9.73 15.44 3.18
C GLY A 241 -8.99 16.72 3.52
N LYS A 242 -7.86 16.92 2.83
CA LYS A 242 -7.11 18.18 2.89
C LYS A 242 -7.97 19.31 2.30
N PHE A 243 -7.93 20.48 2.92
CA PHE A 243 -8.54 21.71 2.42
C PHE A 243 -7.65 22.91 2.78
N LEU A 244 -7.77 23.97 2.04
CA LEU A 244 -7.08 25.21 2.34
C LEU A 244 -7.94 26.03 3.29
N ALA A 245 -7.38 26.48 4.40
CA ALA A 245 -8.03 27.34 5.35
C ALA A 245 -7.26 28.66 5.52
N CYS A 246 -7.97 29.74 5.76
CA CYS A 246 -7.31 30.98 6.11
C CYS A 246 -6.77 30.92 7.55
N PRO A 247 -5.47 31.28 7.79
CA PRO A 247 -4.90 31.31 9.14
C PRO A 247 -5.52 32.40 10.03
N GLY A 248 -6.29 33.33 9.44
CA GLY A 248 -7.00 34.39 10.17
C GLY A 248 -8.26 33.94 10.92
N PHE A 249 -8.51 32.64 11.04
CA PHE A 249 -9.61 32.14 11.84
C PHE A 249 -9.44 32.55 13.32
N PRO A 250 -10.50 33.01 14.03
CA PRO A 250 -11.92 33.02 13.65
C PRO A 250 -12.41 34.28 12.87
N GLU A 251 -11.58 35.26 12.67
CA GLU A 251 -11.95 36.51 12.00
C GLU A 251 -12.24 36.34 10.49
N CYS A 252 -11.40 35.55 9.82
CA CYS A 252 -11.59 35.12 8.43
C CYS A 252 -11.85 33.62 8.36
N ARG A 253 -13.01 33.23 7.87
CA ARG A 253 -13.43 31.82 7.80
C ARG A 253 -13.34 31.25 6.40
N ASN A 254 -12.62 31.91 5.50
CA ASN A 254 -12.52 31.49 4.11
C ASN A 254 -11.80 30.12 4.01
N THR A 255 -12.38 29.20 3.24
CA THR A 255 -11.84 27.88 2.98
C THR A 255 -11.94 27.57 1.49
N LYS A 256 -10.91 26.94 0.94
CA LYS A 256 -10.88 26.46 -0.45
C LYS A 256 -10.60 24.94 -0.47
N PRO A 257 -11.14 24.22 -1.46
CA PRO A 257 -10.77 22.81 -1.62
C PRO A 257 -9.28 22.72 -2.01
N HIS A 258 -8.56 21.80 -1.36
CA HIS A 258 -7.19 21.47 -1.74
C HIS A 258 -7.22 20.25 -2.67
N PHE A 259 -6.82 20.45 -3.91
CA PHE A 259 -6.75 19.38 -4.90
C PHE A 259 -5.29 19.03 -5.19
N GLU A 260 -5.02 17.75 -5.29
CA GLU A 260 -3.73 17.23 -5.74
C GLU A 260 -3.59 17.49 -7.25
N LYS A 261 -2.62 18.33 -7.61
CA LYS A 261 -2.31 18.67 -9.01
C LYS A 261 -1.62 17.49 -9.67
N VAL A 262 -2.04 17.16 -10.89
CA VAL A 262 -1.52 16.00 -11.63
C VAL A 262 -0.37 16.38 -12.56
N GLY A 263 -0.15 17.69 -12.76
CA GLY A 263 0.87 18.21 -13.67
C GLY A 263 0.55 18.00 -15.16
N ILE A 264 -0.74 17.88 -15.49
CA ILE A 264 -1.22 17.65 -16.86
C ILE A 264 -2.22 18.75 -17.21
N PRO A 265 -2.03 19.46 -18.33
CA PRO A 265 -2.99 20.48 -18.77
C PRO A 265 -4.34 19.85 -19.14
N CYS A 266 -5.42 20.51 -18.79
CA CYS A 266 -6.76 20.08 -19.14
C CYS A 266 -6.95 20.01 -20.66
N PRO A 267 -7.41 18.90 -21.23
CA PRO A 267 -7.60 18.77 -22.67
C PRO A 267 -8.66 19.70 -23.26
N MET A 268 -9.56 20.25 -22.41
CA MET A 268 -10.68 21.10 -22.86
C MET A 268 -10.37 22.59 -22.74
N CYS A 269 -9.78 23.05 -21.62
CA CYS A 269 -9.59 24.47 -21.38
C CYS A 269 -8.13 24.88 -21.16
N GLY A 270 -7.18 23.94 -21.09
CA GLY A 270 -5.77 24.21 -20.82
C GLY A 270 -5.41 24.47 -19.36
N GLY A 271 -6.39 24.63 -18.46
CA GLY A 271 -6.17 24.68 -17.00
C GLY A 271 -5.59 23.37 -16.46
N GLU A 272 -5.32 23.27 -15.17
CA GLU A 272 -4.67 22.09 -14.63
C GLU A 272 -5.65 20.95 -14.31
N VAL A 273 -5.25 19.70 -14.58
CA VAL A 273 -6.00 18.52 -14.17
C VAL A 273 -5.66 18.20 -12.72
N VAL A 274 -6.70 18.02 -11.91
CA VAL A 274 -6.61 17.75 -10.48
C VAL A 274 -7.32 16.44 -10.11
N LEU A 275 -6.82 15.79 -9.07
CA LEU A 275 -7.43 14.59 -8.54
C LEU A 275 -8.56 14.96 -7.56
N LYS A 276 -9.79 14.59 -7.90
CA LYS A 276 -11.00 14.82 -7.12
C LYS A 276 -11.56 13.49 -6.57
N LYS A 277 -12.41 13.58 -5.55
CA LYS A 277 -13.15 12.42 -5.00
C LYS A 277 -14.65 12.64 -5.12
N THR A 278 -15.38 11.60 -5.50
CA THR A 278 -16.85 11.61 -5.45
C THR A 278 -17.33 11.53 -4.00
N LYS A 279 -18.61 11.82 -3.74
CA LYS A 279 -19.26 11.65 -2.41
C LYS A 279 -19.10 10.23 -1.84
N LYS A 280 -18.95 9.22 -2.71
CA LYS A 280 -18.70 7.81 -2.33
C LYS A 280 -17.21 7.47 -2.19
N GLY A 281 -16.30 8.46 -2.20
CA GLY A 281 -14.86 8.28 -2.01
C GLY A 281 -14.08 7.81 -3.24
N ARG A 282 -14.73 7.57 -4.40
CA ARG A 282 -14.02 7.13 -5.62
C ARG A 282 -13.25 8.30 -6.23
N LYS A 283 -11.96 8.10 -6.51
CA LYS A 283 -11.08 9.07 -7.17
C LYS A 283 -11.43 9.22 -8.66
N TYR A 284 -11.35 10.45 -9.17
CA TYR A 284 -11.47 10.79 -10.60
C TYR A 284 -10.62 12.02 -10.91
N TYR A 285 -10.28 12.20 -12.16
CA TYR A 285 -9.53 13.35 -12.66
C TYR A 285 -10.50 14.38 -13.20
N GLY A 286 -10.38 15.62 -12.77
CA GLY A 286 -11.22 16.72 -13.22
C GLY A 286 -10.41 18.00 -13.45
N CYS A 287 -10.99 18.99 -14.08
CA CYS A 287 -10.35 20.31 -14.24
C CYS A 287 -10.42 21.11 -12.93
N GLU A 288 -9.38 21.92 -12.66
CA GLU A 288 -9.39 22.88 -11.56
C GLU A 288 -10.47 23.97 -11.75
N ASN A 289 -10.72 24.37 -12.99
CA ASN A 289 -11.70 25.38 -13.37
C ASN A 289 -13.15 24.86 -13.37
N ASN A 290 -13.46 23.77 -12.71
CA ASN A 290 -14.84 23.33 -12.54
C ASN A 290 -15.57 24.24 -11.53
N PRO A 291 -16.76 24.79 -11.82
CA PRO A 291 -17.73 24.33 -12.83
C PRO A 291 -17.60 24.89 -14.25
N GLU A 292 -16.76 25.88 -14.51
CA GLU A 292 -16.63 26.49 -15.85
C GLU A 292 -16.12 25.51 -16.91
N CYS A 293 -15.30 24.52 -16.49
CA CYS A 293 -14.84 23.43 -17.31
C CYS A 293 -15.30 22.09 -16.74
N GLU A 294 -16.15 21.37 -17.47
CA GLU A 294 -16.74 20.10 -17.04
C GLU A 294 -15.85 18.87 -17.32
N PHE A 295 -14.57 19.07 -17.61
CA PHE A 295 -13.68 17.95 -17.90
C PHE A 295 -13.65 16.94 -16.74
N MET A 296 -13.93 15.68 -17.05
CA MET A 296 -13.87 14.56 -16.11
C MET A 296 -13.35 13.29 -16.77
N SER A 297 -12.46 12.57 -16.10
CA SER A 297 -11.96 11.27 -16.51
C SER A 297 -11.80 10.34 -15.32
N TRP A 298 -12.17 9.06 -15.48
CA TRP A 298 -11.95 8.03 -14.47
C TRP A 298 -10.52 7.46 -14.46
N GLN A 299 -9.78 7.72 -15.52
CA GLN A 299 -8.40 7.28 -15.69
C GLN A 299 -7.53 8.51 -15.89
N LYS A 300 -6.25 8.39 -15.55
CA LYS A 300 -5.30 9.50 -15.68
C LYS A 300 -5.19 9.91 -17.16
N PRO A 301 -5.47 11.16 -17.50
CA PRO A 301 -5.26 11.65 -18.86
C PRO A 301 -3.77 11.74 -19.14
N SER A 302 -3.38 11.62 -20.40
CA SER A 302 -2.01 11.78 -20.86
C SER A 302 -1.85 13.11 -21.60
N THR A 303 -0.65 13.66 -21.59
CA THR A 303 -0.27 14.82 -22.43
C THR A 303 -0.22 14.48 -23.93
N VAL A 304 -0.14 13.18 -24.26
CA VAL A 304 -0.08 12.70 -25.62
C VAL A 304 -1.47 12.76 -26.27
N LYS A 305 -1.54 13.33 -27.47
CA LYS A 305 -2.76 13.34 -28.30
C LYS A 305 -2.80 12.12 -29.19
N CYS A 306 -4.00 11.65 -29.48
CA CYS A 306 -4.22 10.53 -30.39
C CYS A 306 -3.85 10.90 -31.82
N GLU A 307 -2.95 10.14 -32.44
CA GLU A 307 -2.49 10.36 -33.82
C GLU A 307 -3.61 10.19 -34.86
N LYS A 308 -4.65 9.42 -34.54
CA LYS A 308 -5.76 9.16 -35.48
C LYS A 308 -6.84 10.22 -35.45
N CYS A 309 -7.20 10.76 -34.27
CA CYS A 309 -8.37 11.65 -34.14
C CYS A 309 -8.07 12.93 -33.36
N GLY A 310 -6.86 13.15 -32.86
CA GLY A 310 -6.47 14.33 -32.10
C GLY A 310 -7.03 14.41 -30.67
N SER A 311 -7.88 13.48 -30.24
CA SER A 311 -8.41 13.44 -28.89
C SER A 311 -7.31 13.14 -27.87
N TYR A 312 -7.53 13.50 -26.59
CA TYR A 312 -6.58 13.14 -25.54
C TYR A 312 -6.57 11.62 -25.30
N MET A 313 -5.44 11.13 -24.83
CA MET A 313 -5.30 9.71 -24.48
C MET A 313 -5.37 9.51 -22.97
N ILE A 314 -5.75 8.33 -22.55
CA ILE A 314 -5.85 7.92 -21.14
C ILE A 314 -4.90 6.77 -20.86
N GLU A 315 -4.31 6.77 -19.66
CA GLU A 315 -3.40 5.73 -19.21
C GLU A 315 -4.18 4.49 -18.76
N LYS A 316 -3.88 3.32 -19.35
CA LYS A 316 -4.45 2.03 -18.96
C LYS A 316 -3.35 0.98 -18.81
N GLY A 317 -2.80 0.88 -17.61
CA GLY A 317 -1.61 0.07 -17.34
C GLY A 317 -0.37 0.62 -18.06
N LYS A 318 0.28 -0.18 -18.89
CA LYS A 318 1.46 0.22 -19.67
C LYS A 318 1.12 0.74 -21.08
N LYS A 319 -0.14 1.05 -21.35
CA LYS A 319 -0.60 1.49 -22.69
C LYS A 319 -1.39 2.78 -22.57
N LEU A 320 -1.36 3.58 -23.63
CA LEU A 320 -2.23 4.72 -23.83
C LEU A 320 -3.39 4.31 -24.74
N VAL A 321 -4.60 4.67 -24.34
CA VAL A 321 -5.85 4.37 -25.07
C VAL A 321 -6.53 5.69 -25.39
N CYS A 322 -7.02 5.84 -26.62
CA CYS A 322 -7.77 7.02 -27.02
C CYS A 322 -9.04 7.19 -26.16
N SER A 323 -9.32 8.42 -25.73
CA SER A 323 -10.53 8.74 -24.93
C SER A 323 -11.83 8.63 -25.76
N SER A 324 -11.74 8.78 -27.08
CA SER A 324 -12.90 8.59 -27.97
C SER A 324 -13.20 7.11 -28.13
N LYS A 325 -14.45 6.74 -27.76
CA LYS A 325 -14.94 5.35 -27.88
C LYS A 325 -14.98 4.83 -29.30
N GLU A 326 -15.15 5.73 -30.27
CA GLU A 326 -15.25 5.39 -31.70
C GLU A 326 -13.88 5.17 -32.34
N CYS A 327 -12.83 5.80 -31.82
CA CYS A 327 -11.49 5.72 -32.40
C CYS A 327 -10.76 4.42 -32.07
N GLY A 328 -10.84 3.93 -30.83
CA GLY A 328 -10.26 2.67 -30.39
C GLY A 328 -8.72 2.56 -30.52
N PHE A 329 -8.02 3.65 -30.82
CA PHE A 329 -6.57 3.65 -30.99
C PHE A 329 -5.84 3.38 -29.66
N VAL A 330 -4.83 2.49 -29.71
CA VAL A 330 -4.00 2.11 -28.56
C VAL A 330 -2.54 2.15 -28.99
N CYS A 331 -1.69 2.79 -28.18
CA CYS A 331 -0.23 2.77 -28.37
C CYS A 331 0.48 2.44 -27.04
N SER A 332 1.77 2.10 -27.16
CA SER A 332 2.63 1.93 -25.97
C SER A 332 2.96 3.29 -25.37
N MET A 333 3.19 3.33 -24.05
CA MET A 333 3.68 4.55 -23.39
C MET A 333 5.06 4.91 -23.94
N PRO A 334 5.31 6.18 -24.35
CA PRO A 334 6.64 6.66 -24.69
C PRO A 334 7.61 6.49 -23.52
N GLU A 335 8.88 6.23 -23.81
CA GLU A 335 9.89 6.00 -22.75
C GLU A 335 10.14 7.24 -21.90
N ASP A 336 10.02 8.43 -22.47
CA ASP A 336 10.14 9.72 -21.76
C ASP A 336 9.07 9.94 -20.67
N ALA A 337 7.97 9.22 -20.71
CA ALA A 337 6.91 9.27 -19.67
C ALA A 337 7.22 8.38 -18.45
N LYS A 338 8.18 7.45 -18.59
CA LYS A 338 8.60 6.56 -17.49
C LYS A 338 9.57 7.21 -16.52
N GLU A 339 10.38 8.15 -16.96
CA GLU A 339 11.40 8.81 -16.12
C GLU A 339 10.80 9.82 -15.11
N LYS A 340 9.62 10.36 -15.37
CA LYS A 340 8.95 11.29 -14.43
C LYS A 340 8.27 10.64 -13.23
N GLU A 341 8.04 9.32 -13.25
CA GLU A 341 7.52 8.60 -12.08
C GLU A 341 8.62 8.23 -11.07
N THR A 342 9.90 8.21 -11.48
CA THR A 342 11.02 7.88 -10.59
C THR A 342 11.72 9.10 -9.97
N SER A 343 11.46 10.31 -10.47
CA SER A 343 12.08 11.55 -9.97
C SER A 343 11.22 12.35 -8.97
N GLY A 344 10.07 11.81 -8.56
CA GLY A 344 9.19 12.40 -7.53
C GLY A 344 9.58 12.08 -6.08
N GLU A 345 10.66 11.32 -5.86
CA GLU A 345 11.15 10.94 -4.53
C GLU A 345 12.55 11.51 -4.28
N SER A 346 12.68 12.82 -4.20
CA SER A 346 13.81 13.41 -3.47
C SER A 346 13.66 14.93 -3.41
N VAL A 347 12.86 15.44 -2.48
CA VAL A 347 13.16 16.72 -1.77
C VAL A 347 12.34 16.73 -0.48
N SER A 348 12.94 16.33 0.62
CA SER A 348 12.90 17.08 1.89
C SER A 348 13.92 16.47 2.85
N LYS A 349 14.90 17.29 3.12
CA LYS A 349 15.81 17.10 4.25
C LYS A 349 15.06 17.25 5.56
#